data_6ff297685eebeeb12619a48bcb24a7d6
#
_entry.id   6ff297685eebeeb12619a48bcb24a7d6
#
_cell.length_a   1.000
_cell.length_b   1.000
_cell.length_c   1.000
_cell.angle_alpha   90.00
_cell.angle_beta   90.00
_cell.angle_gamma   90.00
#
_symmetry.space_group_name_H-M   'P 1'
#
loop_
_entity.id
_entity.type
_entity.pdbx_description
1 polymer ?
#
loop_
_entity_poly.entity_id
_entity_poly.type
_entity_poly.pdbx_seq_one_letter_code
_entity_poly.pdbx_strand_id
1 'polypeptide(L)'
;MKFFTLATIVALSAQIGFAAAPPAAFNVRDFGAVGDGTNKDTVAFQKALDSCAVAGGGEVLVPAGKYLIGSVQLGNRTILRLETNSVITGSADANDYPMMDIRWEGRWQPGRRALIYAANVDHTGIVGPGRIEGNPAVAAPQNPRGVVVLEPISCNDVRWEGFTVTQGGNWATHPTYCTDVTIKNLKIIGNRDGIDVDSCKNVRIEKCDINTGDDSISLKSGRGLDGARIGKPTENVLIENCNLVGRRFACLAAC
;
A
#
# COMPACT_ATOMS: atom_id res chain seq x y z
N MET A 1 26.92 -62.32 -42.84
CA MET A 1 26.02 -61.60 -41.95
C MET A 1 26.87 -60.72 -41.05
N LYS A 2 26.87 -59.40 -41.29
CA LYS A 2 27.59 -58.41 -40.44
C LYS A 2 26.56 -57.70 -39.58
N PHE A 3 26.65 -57.89 -38.24
CA PHE A 3 25.82 -57.18 -37.27
C PHE A 3 26.42 -55.81 -36.99
N PHE A 4 25.67 -54.76 -37.30
CA PHE A 4 25.98 -53.38 -36.86
C PHE A 4 25.33 -53.14 -35.51
N THR A 5 26.13 -52.89 -34.49
CA THR A 5 25.65 -52.47 -33.16
C THR A 5 25.54 -50.94 -33.15
N LEU A 6 24.32 -50.46 -32.99
CA LEU A 6 24.01 -49.02 -32.88
C LEU A 6 24.25 -48.60 -31.41
N ALA A 7 25.24 -47.75 -31.14
CA ALA A 7 25.46 -47.18 -29.82
C ALA A 7 24.62 -45.89 -29.67
N THR A 8 23.67 -45.92 -28.73
CA THR A 8 22.84 -44.75 -28.39
C THR A 8 23.59 -43.92 -27.37
N ILE A 9 24.00 -42.72 -27.76
CA ILE A 9 24.61 -41.73 -26.85
C ILE A 9 23.46 -40.95 -26.18
N VAL A 10 23.26 -41.14 -24.88
CA VAL A 10 22.34 -40.35 -24.07
C VAL A 10 23.12 -39.12 -23.59
N ALA A 11 22.82 -37.94 -24.18
CA ALA A 11 23.34 -36.67 -23.69
C ALA A 11 22.56 -36.21 -22.46
N LEU A 12 23.17 -36.28 -21.30
CA LEU A 12 22.61 -35.74 -20.03
C LEU A 12 22.86 -34.24 -20.00
N SER A 13 21.85 -33.43 -20.34
CA SER A 13 21.89 -31.99 -20.19
C SER A 13 21.71 -31.62 -18.72
N ALA A 14 22.80 -31.25 -18.05
CA ALA A 14 22.75 -30.62 -16.72
C ALA A 14 22.12 -29.25 -16.84
N GLN A 15 20.87 -29.11 -16.38
CA GLN A 15 20.26 -27.79 -16.17
C GLN A 15 20.91 -27.13 -14.96
N ILE A 16 21.82 -26.18 -15.18
CA ILE A 16 22.34 -25.31 -14.13
C ILE A 16 21.20 -24.36 -13.78
N GLY A 17 20.45 -24.68 -12.75
CA GLY A 17 19.48 -23.78 -12.16
C GLY A 17 20.22 -22.59 -11.54
N PHE A 18 20.22 -21.42 -12.19
CA PHE A 18 20.59 -20.19 -11.53
C PHE A 18 19.57 -19.91 -10.44
N ALA A 19 19.96 -20.05 -9.17
CA ALA A 19 19.16 -19.51 -8.07
C ALA A 19 19.06 -17.99 -8.33
N ALA A 20 17.82 -17.47 -8.38
CA ALA A 20 17.62 -16.04 -8.49
C ALA A 20 18.35 -15.35 -7.33
N ALA A 21 19.14 -14.33 -7.64
CA ALA A 21 19.75 -13.50 -6.60
C ALA A 21 18.65 -12.97 -5.67
N PRO A 22 18.90 -12.88 -4.35
CA PRO A 22 17.94 -12.27 -3.45
C PRO A 22 17.60 -10.86 -3.94
N PRO A 23 16.35 -10.41 -3.80
CA PRO A 23 15.96 -9.08 -4.24
C PRO A 23 16.84 -8.01 -3.59
N ALA A 24 17.21 -6.98 -4.35
CA ALA A 24 18.01 -5.89 -3.83
C ALA A 24 17.30 -5.23 -2.65
N ALA A 25 18.01 -5.00 -1.56
CA ALA A 25 17.48 -4.37 -0.37
C ALA A 25 18.09 -2.95 -0.23
N PHE A 26 17.21 -1.95 -0.09
CA PHE A 26 17.56 -0.54 0.03
C PHE A 26 17.18 -0.06 1.43
N ASN A 27 18.15 0.13 2.32
CA ASN A 27 17.87 0.59 3.68
C ASN A 27 17.70 2.11 3.68
N VAL A 28 16.58 2.63 4.21
CA VAL A 28 16.32 4.08 4.26
C VAL A 28 17.42 4.87 4.97
N ARG A 29 18.13 4.25 5.92
CA ARG A 29 19.26 4.88 6.62
C ARG A 29 20.46 5.13 5.71
N ASP A 30 20.70 4.29 4.72
CA ASP A 30 21.78 4.48 3.74
C ASP A 30 21.53 5.69 2.83
N PHE A 31 20.27 6.15 2.77
CA PHE A 31 19.84 7.35 2.05
C PHE A 31 19.70 8.59 2.95
N GLY A 32 20.07 8.45 4.23
CA GLY A 32 20.14 9.56 5.18
C GLY A 32 18.96 9.66 6.14
N ALA A 33 18.09 8.64 6.25
CA ALA A 33 17.04 8.64 7.25
C ALA A 33 17.63 8.51 8.67
N VAL A 34 17.21 9.41 9.56
CA VAL A 34 17.68 9.47 10.96
C VAL A 34 16.86 8.52 11.85
N GLY A 35 15.55 8.56 11.71
CA GLY A 35 14.62 7.71 12.48
C GLY A 35 14.58 8.05 13.96
N ASP A 36 14.66 9.34 14.33
CA ASP A 36 14.60 9.85 15.71
C ASP A 36 13.22 10.42 16.08
N GLY A 37 12.28 10.49 15.13
CA GLY A 37 10.92 11.00 15.32
C GLY A 37 10.80 12.52 15.25
N THR A 38 11.87 13.26 14.99
CA THR A 38 11.90 14.72 14.96
C THR A 38 12.40 15.28 13.63
N ASN A 39 13.46 14.71 13.09
CA ASN A 39 13.94 15.07 11.76
C ASN A 39 13.02 14.52 10.68
N LYS A 40 12.78 15.33 9.63
CA LYS A 40 11.97 14.89 8.48
C LYS A 40 12.80 13.94 7.60
N ASP A 41 12.40 12.68 7.55
CA ASP A 41 13.06 11.62 6.78
C ASP A 41 12.48 11.45 5.36
N THR A 42 11.53 12.30 4.95
CA THR A 42 10.79 12.21 3.67
C THR A 42 11.71 12.06 2.47
N VAL A 43 12.76 12.89 2.38
CA VAL A 43 13.69 12.89 1.25
C VAL A 43 14.50 11.60 1.19
N ALA A 44 14.93 11.08 2.34
CA ALA A 44 15.67 9.82 2.44
C ALA A 44 14.79 8.63 2.01
N PHE A 45 13.55 8.59 2.48
CA PHE A 45 12.58 7.58 2.07
C PHE A 45 12.33 7.61 0.56
N GLN A 46 12.06 8.80 -0.02
CA GLN A 46 11.80 8.89 -1.45
C GLN A 46 13.01 8.46 -2.28
N LYS A 47 14.23 8.86 -1.89
CA LYS A 47 15.46 8.43 -2.58
C LYS A 47 15.64 6.89 -2.55
N ALA A 48 15.36 6.25 -1.41
CA ALA A 48 15.44 4.79 -1.30
C ALA A 48 14.41 4.11 -2.20
N LEU A 49 13.16 4.60 -2.22
CA LEU A 49 12.07 4.11 -3.05
C LEU A 49 12.38 4.28 -4.55
N ASP A 50 12.86 5.45 -4.94
CA ASP A 50 13.25 5.75 -6.34
C ASP A 50 14.41 4.86 -6.79
N SER A 51 15.42 4.69 -5.94
CA SER A 51 16.58 3.82 -6.24
C SER A 51 16.16 2.37 -6.41
N CYS A 52 15.25 1.89 -5.57
CA CYS A 52 14.69 0.54 -5.68
C CYS A 52 13.94 0.37 -7.02
N ALA A 53 13.07 1.30 -7.37
CA ALA A 53 12.32 1.25 -8.63
C ALA A 53 13.23 1.31 -9.87
N VAL A 54 14.25 2.18 -9.86
CA VAL A 54 15.24 2.30 -10.94
C VAL A 54 16.07 1.03 -11.09
N ALA A 55 16.38 0.33 -9.99
CA ALA A 55 17.08 -0.96 -10.03
C ALA A 55 16.22 -2.13 -10.55
N GLY A 56 14.96 -1.88 -10.90
CA GLY A 56 14.04 -2.91 -11.40
C GLY A 56 13.14 -3.51 -10.33
N GLY A 57 13.17 -2.99 -9.10
CA GLY A 57 12.38 -3.40 -7.96
C GLY A 57 13.20 -4.07 -6.86
N GLY A 58 12.54 -4.38 -5.76
CA GLY A 58 13.15 -4.98 -4.58
C GLY A 58 12.46 -4.55 -3.29
N GLU A 59 13.19 -4.59 -2.19
CA GLU A 59 12.69 -4.20 -0.88
C GLU A 59 13.38 -2.93 -0.37
N VAL A 60 12.56 -1.97 0.07
CA VAL A 60 13.04 -0.79 0.82
C VAL A 60 12.86 -1.08 2.30
N LEU A 61 13.97 -1.26 3.02
CA LEU A 61 13.97 -1.61 4.43
C LEU A 61 13.80 -0.38 5.32
N VAL A 62 12.88 -0.45 6.26
CA VAL A 62 12.67 0.54 7.32
C VAL A 62 13.04 -0.12 8.64
N PRO A 63 14.27 0.03 9.15
CA PRO A 63 14.72 -0.54 10.41
C PRO A 63 13.97 0.02 11.62
N ALA A 64 14.18 -0.59 12.80
CA ALA A 64 13.67 -0.05 14.05
C ALA A 64 14.04 1.43 14.23
N GLY A 65 13.05 2.26 14.55
CA GLY A 65 13.19 3.72 14.69
C GLY A 65 11.86 4.44 14.55
N LYS A 66 11.86 5.76 14.76
CA LYS A 66 10.69 6.63 14.57
C LYS A 66 10.96 7.59 13.42
N TYR A 67 10.28 7.42 12.30
CA TYR A 67 10.51 8.18 11.08
C TYR A 67 9.38 9.17 10.83
N LEU A 68 9.69 10.45 10.89
CA LEU A 68 8.75 11.54 10.56
C LEU A 68 8.83 11.80 9.06
N ILE A 69 7.74 11.55 8.33
CA ILE A 69 7.71 11.77 6.88
C ILE A 69 6.48 12.56 6.44
N GLY A 70 6.63 13.29 5.34
CA GLY A 70 5.52 13.73 4.51
C GLY A 70 5.11 12.65 3.51
N SER A 71 4.40 13.05 2.45
CA SER A 71 3.96 12.13 1.41
C SER A 71 5.14 11.54 0.63
N VAL A 72 5.18 10.21 0.50
CA VAL A 72 6.13 9.48 -0.33
C VAL A 72 5.39 8.61 -1.35
N GLN A 73 6.07 8.27 -2.45
CA GLN A 73 5.49 7.48 -3.53
C GLN A 73 6.27 6.17 -3.73
N LEU A 74 5.54 5.07 -3.69
CA LEU A 74 6.06 3.75 -4.05
C LEU A 74 6.21 3.65 -5.58
N GLY A 75 7.30 3.03 -6.02
CA GLY A 75 7.57 2.75 -7.41
C GLY A 75 7.12 1.37 -7.87
N ASN A 76 7.40 1.09 -9.13
CA ASN A 76 7.12 -0.21 -9.73
C ASN A 76 7.98 -1.31 -9.09
N ARG A 77 7.40 -2.47 -8.81
CA ARG A 77 8.05 -3.63 -8.17
C ARG A 77 8.75 -3.31 -6.84
N THR A 78 8.23 -2.31 -6.12
CA THR A 78 8.84 -1.82 -4.87
C THR A 78 8.00 -2.22 -3.68
N ILE A 79 8.60 -2.92 -2.72
CA ILE A 79 7.99 -3.32 -1.46
C ILE A 79 8.64 -2.55 -0.31
N LEU A 80 7.86 -1.76 0.41
CA LEU A 80 8.30 -1.12 1.65
C LEU A 80 8.22 -2.14 2.79
N ARG A 81 9.36 -2.59 3.30
CA ARG A 81 9.45 -3.54 4.40
C ARG A 81 9.66 -2.85 5.73
N LEU A 82 8.68 -2.95 6.60
CA LEU A 82 8.73 -2.42 7.97
C LEU A 82 9.31 -3.49 8.90
N GLU A 83 10.45 -3.24 9.50
CA GLU A 83 11.01 -4.13 10.53
C GLU A 83 10.30 -3.96 11.88
N THR A 84 10.51 -4.90 12.78
CA THR A 84 9.99 -4.82 14.14
C THR A 84 10.44 -3.51 14.82
N ASN A 85 9.50 -2.83 15.50
CA ASN A 85 9.73 -1.52 16.15
C ASN A 85 10.04 -0.36 15.19
N SER A 86 9.82 -0.51 13.88
CA SER A 86 9.77 0.64 12.99
C SER A 86 8.43 1.35 13.11
N VAL A 87 8.46 2.69 13.21
CA VAL A 87 7.27 3.53 13.25
C VAL A 87 7.44 4.65 12.23
N ILE A 88 6.56 4.71 11.26
CA ILE A 88 6.45 5.83 10.32
C ILE A 88 5.32 6.74 10.82
N THR A 89 5.61 8.00 11.08
CA THR A 89 4.62 9.00 11.51
C THR A 89 4.48 10.07 10.44
N GLY A 90 3.26 10.38 10.04
CA GLY A 90 2.96 11.46 9.10
C GLY A 90 3.25 12.84 9.69
N SER A 91 3.82 13.72 8.89
CA SER A 91 4.07 15.12 9.26
C SER A 91 2.78 15.86 9.60
N ALA A 92 2.84 16.76 10.57
CA ALA A 92 1.77 17.70 10.88
C ALA A 92 1.71 18.91 9.90
N ASP A 93 2.75 19.10 9.09
CA ASP A 93 2.83 20.18 8.12
C ASP A 93 2.11 19.79 6.83
N ALA A 94 1.04 20.49 6.52
CA ALA A 94 0.24 20.25 5.32
C ALA A 94 1.04 20.46 4.01
N ASN A 95 2.13 21.23 4.03
CA ASN A 95 2.98 21.45 2.86
C ASN A 95 3.83 20.23 2.51
N ASP A 96 3.97 19.28 3.41
CA ASP A 96 4.64 18.00 3.13
C ASP A 96 3.79 17.03 2.29
N TYR A 97 2.57 17.41 1.93
CA TYR A 97 1.63 16.65 1.13
C TYR A 97 1.23 17.43 -0.12
N PRO A 98 1.76 17.09 -1.30
CA PRO A 98 1.46 17.77 -2.54
C PRO A 98 -0.04 17.84 -2.84
N MET A 99 -0.49 18.99 -3.37
CA MET A 99 -1.84 19.14 -3.90
C MET A 99 -1.96 18.42 -5.25
N MET A 100 -3.03 17.68 -5.43
CA MET A 100 -3.36 16.96 -6.66
C MET A 100 -4.86 16.70 -6.73
N ASP A 101 -5.34 16.16 -7.84
CA ASP A 101 -6.68 15.58 -7.88
C ASP A 101 -6.68 14.25 -7.14
N ILE A 102 -7.50 14.14 -6.12
CA ILE A 102 -7.69 12.93 -5.32
C ILE A 102 -9.07 12.33 -5.58
N ARG A 103 -9.18 11.02 -5.38
CA ARG A 103 -10.46 10.33 -5.38
C ARG A 103 -11.06 10.39 -3.97
N TRP A 104 -12.22 11.05 -3.83
CA TRP A 104 -12.92 11.17 -2.55
C TRP A 104 -14.40 10.89 -2.71
N GLU A 105 -14.91 9.96 -1.91
CA GLU A 105 -16.32 9.55 -1.97
C GLU A 105 -16.84 9.33 -3.41
N GLY A 106 -16.03 8.67 -4.23
CA GLY A 106 -16.41 8.34 -5.60
C GLY A 106 -16.33 9.49 -6.62
N ARG A 107 -15.66 10.59 -6.30
CA ARG A 107 -15.46 11.74 -7.20
C ARG A 107 -14.02 12.22 -7.19
N TRP A 108 -13.55 12.73 -8.32
CA TRP A 108 -12.27 13.44 -8.39
C TRP A 108 -12.44 14.89 -7.95
N GLN A 109 -11.55 15.35 -7.10
CA GLN A 109 -11.53 16.72 -6.61
C GLN A 109 -10.15 17.12 -6.10
N PRO A 110 -9.82 18.42 -6.05
CA PRO A 110 -8.56 18.88 -5.45
C PRO A 110 -8.42 18.44 -3.99
N GLY A 111 -7.24 17.94 -3.65
CA GLY A 111 -6.91 17.49 -2.30
C GLY A 111 -5.43 17.23 -2.12
N ARG A 112 -5.04 16.68 -0.99
CA ARG A 112 -3.65 16.36 -0.67
C ARG A 112 -3.37 14.89 -0.92
N ARG A 113 -2.21 14.62 -1.51
CA ARG A 113 -1.71 13.25 -1.74
C ARG A 113 -1.60 12.50 -0.41
N ALA A 114 -1.90 11.22 -0.45
CA ALA A 114 -1.78 10.32 0.70
C ALA A 114 -0.36 10.30 1.31
N LEU A 115 -0.25 9.87 2.56
CA LEU A 115 1.06 9.72 3.22
C LEU A 115 1.96 8.74 2.46
N ILE A 116 1.45 7.55 2.16
CA ILE A 116 2.11 6.60 1.26
C ILE A 116 1.22 6.37 0.06
N TYR A 117 1.69 6.78 -1.08
CA TYR A 117 0.98 6.82 -2.34
C TYR A 117 1.63 5.90 -3.38
N ALA A 118 0.84 5.34 -4.28
CA ALA A 118 1.31 4.64 -5.46
C ALA A 118 0.38 4.93 -6.62
N ALA A 119 0.89 5.06 -7.85
CA ALA A 119 0.03 5.26 -9.00
C ALA A 119 0.61 4.62 -10.26
N ASN A 120 -0.25 3.88 -10.99
CA ASN A 120 0.07 3.26 -12.27
C ASN A 120 1.34 2.37 -12.19
N VAL A 121 1.46 1.59 -11.13
CA VAL A 121 2.59 0.67 -10.88
C VAL A 121 2.10 -0.75 -10.63
N ASP A 122 2.96 -1.71 -10.92
CA ASP A 122 2.72 -3.13 -10.71
C ASP A 122 3.59 -3.67 -9.58
N HIS A 123 3.10 -4.72 -8.88
CA HIS A 123 3.83 -5.43 -7.84
C HIS A 123 4.38 -4.52 -6.75
N THR A 124 3.51 -3.71 -6.15
CA THR A 124 3.91 -2.77 -5.10
C THR A 124 3.23 -3.10 -3.77
N GLY A 125 3.82 -2.66 -2.66
CA GLY A 125 3.18 -2.93 -1.38
C GLY A 125 3.97 -2.53 -0.15
N ILE A 126 3.40 -2.90 1.00
CA ILE A 126 3.97 -2.66 2.32
C ILE A 126 3.84 -3.95 3.13
N VAL A 127 4.93 -4.41 3.71
CA VAL A 127 4.94 -5.65 4.49
C VAL A 127 5.73 -5.51 5.78
N GLY A 128 5.46 -6.39 6.75
CA GLY A 128 6.26 -6.49 7.98
C GLY A 128 5.57 -5.98 9.23
N PRO A 129 6.15 -6.18 10.43
CA PRO A 129 5.45 -5.98 11.70
C PRO A 129 5.54 -4.56 12.27
N GLY A 130 5.94 -3.56 11.47
CA GLY A 130 6.04 -2.17 11.93
C GLY A 130 4.70 -1.46 12.03
N ARG A 131 4.74 -0.13 12.18
CA ARG A 131 3.56 0.71 12.31
C ARG A 131 3.62 1.95 11.41
N ILE A 132 2.47 2.34 10.89
CA ILE A 132 2.27 3.59 10.15
C ILE A 132 1.20 4.39 10.85
N GLU A 133 1.51 5.62 11.20
CA GLU A 133 0.66 6.54 11.93
C GLU A 133 0.31 7.75 11.06
N GLY A 134 -0.96 7.95 10.76
CA GLY A 134 -1.45 9.21 10.18
C GLY A 134 -1.35 10.35 11.19
N ASN A 135 -1.54 11.59 10.74
CA ASN A 135 -1.49 12.74 11.61
C ASN A 135 -2.82 13.52 11.61
N PRO A 136 -3.47 13.71 12.77
CA PRO A 136 -4.74 14.42 12.85
C PRO A 136 -4.66 15.89 12.43
N ALA A 137 -3.50 16.53 12.51
CA ALA A 137 -3.33 17.92 12.12
C ALA A 137 -3.56 18.16 10.62
N VAL A 138 -3.27 17.16 9.77
CA VAL A 138 -3.47 17.26 8.31
C VAL A 138 -4.75 16.58 7.84
N ALA A 139 -5.50 16.00 8.74
CA ALA A 139 -6.77 15.33 8.48
C ALA A 139 -7.99 16.20 8.78
N ALA A 140 -7.80 17.50 8.95
CA ALA A 140 -8.86 18.43 9.30
C ALA A 140 -10.03 18.41 8.30
N PRO A 141 -11.28 18.53 8.77
CA PRO A 141 -12.48 18.46 7.93
C PRO A 141 -12.62 19.64 6.95
N GLN A 142 -11.72 20.59 6.99
CA GLN A 142 -11.71 21.76 6.12
C GLN A 142 -11.03 21.44 4.79
N ASN A 143 -11.44 22.15 3.78
CA ASN A 143 -10.90 22.06 2.44
C ASN A 143 -9.42 22.55 2.36
N PRO A 144 -8.50 21.84 1.69
CA PRO A 144 -8.67 20.56 1.00
C PRO A 144 -8.78 19.40 2.00
N ARG A 145 -9.62 18.40 1.66
CA ARG A 145 -9.85 17.25 2.52
C ARG A 145 -8.55 16.54 2.87
N GLY A 146 -8.54 15.99 4.06
CA GLY A 146 -7.34 15.52 4.71
C GLY A 146 -6.69 14.31 4.05
N VAL A 147 -5.51 14.01 4.52
CA VAL A 147 -4.60 12.99 3.98
C VAL A 147 -5.09 11.58 4.33
N VAL A 148 -5.27 10.74 3.32
CA VAL A 148 -5.39 9.29 3.47
C VAL A 148 -4.04 8.72 3.86
N VAL A 149 -3.98 7.67 4.68
CA VAL A 149 -2.69 7.11 5.08
C VAL A 149 -2.05 6.31 3.95
N LEU A 150 -2.80 5.37 3.34
CA LEU A 150 -2.30 4.50 2.25
C LEU A 150 -3.23 4.58 1.03
N GLU A 151 -2.72 4.99 -0.12
CA GLU A 151 -3.55 5.15 -1.32
C GLU A 151 -2.83 4.70 -2.61
N PRO A 152 -3.06 3.46 -3.06
CA PRO A 152 -2.68 3.03 -4.39
C PRO A 152 -3.80 3.36 -5.39
N ILE A 153 -3.44 3.94 -6.54
CA ILE A 153 -4.38 4.29 -7.61
C ILE A 153 -3.94 3.63 -8.92
N SER A 154 -4.85 2.90 -9.57
CA SER A 154 -4.59 2.23 -10.84
C SER A 154 -3.34 1.32 -10.80
N CYS A 155 -3.15 0.61 -9.71
CA CYS A 155 -2.06 -0.33 -9.49
C CYS A 155 -2.55 -1.76 -9.70
N ASN A 156 -1.62 -2.64 -10.09
CA ASN A 156 -1.87 -4.06 -10.22
C ASN A 156 -0.94 -4.84 -9.28
N ASP A 157 -1.45 -5.91 -8.65
CA ASP A 157 -0.77 -6.68 -7.62
C ASP A 157 -0.26 -5.81 -6.47
N VAL A 158 -1.22 -5.33 -5.67
CA VAL A 158 -0.97 -4.54 -4.46
C VAL A 158 -0.99 -5.45 -3.24
N ARG A 159 0.07 -5.41 -2.42
CA ARG A 159 0.20 -6.24 -1.23
C ARG A 159 0.42 -5.43 0.04
N TRP A 160 -0.51 -5.55 0.99
CA TRP A 160 -0.36 -5.02 2.34
C TRP A 160 -0.44 -6.14 3.36
N GLU A 161 0.61 -6.34 4.16
CA GLU A 161 0.66 -7.49 5.06
C GLU A 161 1.43 -7.24 6.34
N GLY A 162 0.79 -7.51 7.49
CA GLY A 162 1.44 -7.76 8.77
C GLY A 162 1.75 -6.53 9.63
N PHE A 163 1.30 -5.32 9.26
CA PHE A 163 1.59 -4.10 10.01
C PHE A 163 0.35 -3.49 10.68
N THR A 164 0.60 -2.49 11.53
CA THR A 164 -0.44 -1.70 12.16
C THR A 164 -0.57 -0.35 11.48
N VAL A 165 -1.82 0.08 11.18
CA VAL A 165 -2.14 1.45 10.75
C VAL A 165 -2.93 2.14 11.84
N THR A 166 -2.51 3.34 12.22
CA THR A 166 -3.31 4.24 13.03
C THR A 166 -3.56 5.50 12.22
N GLN A 167 -4.83 5.78 11.89
CA GLN A 167 -5.14 7.00 11.17
C GLN A 167 -5.52 8.11 12.15
N GLY A 168 -5.13 9.32 11.82
CA GLY A 168 -5.32 10.48 12.67
C GLY A 168 -6.44 11.41 12.22
N GLY A 169 -7.54 10.90 11.63
CA GLY A 169 -8.69 11.73 11.29
C GLY A 169 -9.14 11.67 9.82
N ASN A 170 -8.53 10.81 9.00
CA ASN A 170 -9.01 10.47 7.66
C ASN A 170 -8.95 8.94 7.45
N TRP A 171 -9.30 8.46 6.27
CA TRP A 171 -9.31 7.02 5.94
C TRP A 171 -7.93 6.38 6.12
N ALA A 172 -7.90 5.16 6.63
CA ALA A 172 -6.63 4.46 6.79
C ALA A 172 -6.09 3.97 5.45
N THR A 173 -6.94 3.35 4.62
CA THR A 173 -6.49 2.82 3.33
C THR A 173 -7.54 3.03 2.26
N HIS A 174 -7.12 3.39 1.03
CA HIS A 174 -8.02 3.68 -0.07
C HIS A 174 -7.49 3.17 -1.42
N PRO A 175 -7.47 1.84 -1.66
CA PRO A 175 -7.17 1.34 -2.99
C PRO A 175 -8.26 1.78 -3.98
N THR A 176 -7.82 2.40 -5.09
CA THR A 176 -8.70 2.94 -6.12
C THR A 176 -8.30 2.42 -7.49
N TYR A 177 -9.25 1.88 -8.26
CA TYR A 177 -9.01 1.32 -9.60
C TYR A 177 -7.91 0.25 -9.66
N CYS A 178 -7.62 -0.42 -8.56
CA CYS A 178 -6.60 -1.44 -8.48
C CYS A 178 -7.13 -2.82 -8.87
N THR A 179 -6.23 -3.68 -9.33
CA THR A 179 -6.52 -5.09 -9.62
C THR A 179 -5.58 -5.96 -8.79
N ASP A 180 -6.07 -7.14 -8.35
CA ASP A 180 -5.30 -8.11 -7.56
C ASP A 180 -4.72 -7.48 -6.27
N VAL A 181 -5.62 -7.05 -5.38
CA VAL A 181 -5.27 -6.41 -4.10
C VAL A 181 -5.34 -7.43 -2.97
N THR A 182 -4.25 -7.61 -2.25
CA THR A 182 -4.17 -8.46 -1.05
C THR A 182 -3.90 -7.62 0.18
N ILE A 183 -4.84 -7.66 1.15
CA ILE A 183 -4.74 -7.00 2.45
C ILE A 183 -4.84 -8.08 3.53
N LYS A 184 -3.75 -8.32 4.27
CA LYS A 184 -3.67 -9.45 5.18
C LYS A 184 -2.99 -9.13 6.50
N ASN A 185 -3.53 -9.67 7.59
CA ASN A 185 -2.96 -9.52 8.93
C ASN A 185 -2.72 -8.05 9.32
N LEU A 186 -3.55 -7.11 8.86
CA LEU A 186 -3.46 -5.73 9.29
C LEU A 186 -4.21 -5.51 10.60
N LYS A 187 -3.65 -4.65 11.44
CA LYS A 187 -4.36 -4.02 12.54
C LYS A 187 -4.62 -2.55 12.20
N ILE A 188 -5.88 -2.15 12.16
CA ILE A 188 -6.27 -0.77 11.85
C ILE A 188 -7.03 -0.20 13.03
N ILE A 189 -6.57 0.95 13.55
CA ILE A 189 -7.20 1.64 14.67
C ILE A 189 -7.37 3.10 14.32
N GLY A 190 -8.58 3.63 14.41
CA GLY A 190 -8.80 5.04 14.08
C GLY A 190 -10.24 5.52 14.29
N ASN A 191 -10.49 6.76 13.90
CA ASN A 191 -11.77 7.43 14.09
C ASN A 191 -12.57 7.68 12.79
N ARG A 192 -12.07 7.22 11.66
CA ARG A 192 -12.73 7.24 10.33
C ARG A 192 -12.72 5.84 9.74
N ASP A 193 -13.00 5.72 8.43
CA ASP A 193 -13.06 4.42 7.74
C ASP A 193 -11.69 3.70 7.76
N GLY A 194 -11.74 2.39 7.82
CA GLY A 194 -10.57 1.53 7.83
C GLY A 194 -10.07 1.23 6.41
N ILE A 195 -10.81 0.41 5.68
CA ILE A 195 -10.46 -0.01 4.31
C ILE A 195 -11.56 0.43 3.35
N ASP A 196 -11.23 1.39 2.49
CA ASP A 196 -12.13 1.88 1.45
C ASP A 196 -11.71 1.31 0.09
N VAL A 197 -12.38 0.29 -0.39
CA VAL A 197 -12.11 -0.32 -1.70
C VAL A 197 -12.96 0.41 -2.74
N ASP A 198 -12.36 1.22 -3.62
CA ASP A 198 -13.11 1.98 -4.66
C ASP A 198 -12.77 1.48 -6.06
N SER A 199 -13.78 0.89 -6.72
CA SER A 199 -13.68 0.50 -8.13
C SER A 199 -12.52 -0.48 -8.42
N CYS A 200 -12.25 -1.39 -7.49
CA CYS A 200 -11.18 -2.38 -7.57
C CYS A 200 -11.71 -3.77 -7.98
N LYS A 201 -10.82 -4.60 -8.47
CA LYS A 201 -11.13 -5.96 -8.90
C LYS A 201 -10.19 -6.98 -8.25
N ASN A 202 -10.73 -8.18 -7.89
CA ASN A 202 -10.00 -9.26 -7.26
C ASN A 202 -9.33 -8.79 -5.95
N VAL A 203 -10.13 -8.42 -4.97
CA VAL A 203 -9.65 -7.93 -3.67
C VAL A 203 -9.81 -9.02 -2.61
N ARG A 204 -8.72 -9.30 -1.90
CA ARG A 204 -8.72 -10.24 -0.78
C ARG A 204 -8.33 -9.52 0.51
N ILE A 205 -9.22 -9.53 1.49
CA ILE A 205 -9.01 -8.96 2.83
C ILE A 205 -9.13 -10.10 3.83
N GLU A 206 -8.02 -10.47 4.49
CA GLU A 206 -8.03 -11.60 5.39
C GLU A 206 -7.28 -11.36 6.70
N LYS A 207 -7.80 -11.93 7.80
CA LYS A 207 -7.17 -11.93 9.12
C LYS A 207 -6.84 -10.52 9.64
N CYS A 208 -7.67 -9.53 9.30
CA CYS A 208 -7.50 -8.15 9.74
C CYS A 208 -8.28 -7.89 11.04
N ASP A 209 -7.71 -7.07 11.93
CA ASP A 209 -8.34 -6.55 13.14
C ASP A 209 -8.56 -5.05 12.99
N ILE A 210 -9.81 -4.65 12.72
CA ILE A 210 -10.16 -3.28 12.35
C ILE A 210 -11.12 -2.69 13.39
N ASN A 211 -10.69 -1.63 14.07
CA ASN A 211 -11.48 -0.89 15.05
C ASN A 211 -11.51 0.59 14.68
N THR A 212 -12.63 1.05 14.15
CA THR A 212 -12.78 2.36 13.53
C THR A 212 -13.98 3.14 14.07
N GLY A 213 -13.89 4.45 13.99
CA GLY A 213 -14.96 5.36 14.41
C GLY A 213 -16.06 5.58 13.37
N ASP A 214 -15.87 5.08 12.16
CA ASP A 214 -16.84 5.06 11.06
C ASP A 214 -16.88 3.62 10.50
N ASP A 215 -16.85 3.41 9.18
CA ASP A 215 -16.92 2.07 8.59
C ASP A 215 -15.61 1.30 8.74
N SER A 216 -15.65 0.01 9.09
CA SER A 216 -14.42 -0.80 9.09
C SER A 216 -13.96 -1.12 7.68
N ILE A 217 -14.89 -1.53 6.81
CA ILE A 217 -14.64 -1.78 5.38
C ILE A 217 -15.75 -1.15 4.58
N SER A 218 -15.41 -0.36 3.56
CA SER A 218 -16.37 0.20 2.61
C SER A 218 -16.04 -0.24 1.20
N LEU A 219 -17.01 -0.82 0.49
CA LEU A 219 -16.90 -1.18 -0.92
C LEU A 219 -17.61 -0.12 -1.74
N LYS A 220 -16.87 0.60 -2.58
CA LYS A 220 -17.34 1.77 -3.35
C LYS A 220 -17.13 1.53 -4.85
N SER A 221 -18.03 2.08 -5.67
CA SER A 221 -17.97 1.95 -7.15
C SER A 221 -18.25 3.28 -7.84
N GLY A 222 -17.70 4.35 -7.28
CA GLY A 222 -17.99 5.71 -7.72
C GLY A 222 -19.25 6.30 -7.08
N ARG A 223 -19.70 7.47 -7.56
CA ARG A 223 -20.84 8.18 -7.02
C ARG A 223 -21.67 8.87 -8.10
N GLY A 224 -22.97 8.60 -8.10
CA GLY A 224 -23.93 9.27 -8.98
C GLY A 224 -23.63 9.11 -10.47
N LEU A 225 -23.96 10.12 -11.26
CA LEU A 225 -23.75 10.11 -12.72
C LEU A 225 -22.27 10.01 -13.13
N ASP A 226 -21.36 10.53 -12.33
CA ASP A 226 -19.93 10.42 -12.60
C ASP A 226 -19.44 8.98 -12.44
N GLY A 227 -19.85 8.31 -11.38
CA GLY A 227 -19.57 6.89 -11.19
C GLY A 227 -20.14 6.02 -12.31
N ALA A 228 -21.39 6.28 -12.69
CA ALA A 228 -22.03 5.58 -13.81
C ALA A 228 -21.31 5.79 -15.15
N ARG A 229 -20.81 7.02 -15.39
CA ARG A 229 -20.05 7.35 -16.60
C ARG A 229 -18.70 6.64 -16.64
N ILE A 230 -17.99 6.60 -15.52
CA ILE A 230 -16.71 5.90 -15.40
C ILE A 230 -16.90 4.39 -15.56
N GLY A 231 -18.00 3.83 -15.04
CA GLY A 231 -18.41 2.45 -15.24
C GLY A 231 -17.43 1.41 -14.71
N LYS A 232 -16.69 1.72 -13.66
CA LYS A 232 -15.74 0.79 -13.00
C LYS A 232 -16.33 0.30 -11.68
N PRO A 233 -16.91 -0.89 -11.62
CA PRO A 233 -17.42 -1.45 -10.38
C PRO A 233 -16.29 -1.97 -9.49
N THR A 234 -16.57 -2.07 -8.19
CA THR A 234 -15.81 -2.94 -7.28
C THR A 234 -16.37 -4.34 -7.42
N GLU A 235 -15.56 -5.32 -7.76
CA GLU A 235 -15.98 -6.68 -8.00
C GLU A 235 -14.96 -7.73 -7.52
N ASN A 236 -15.46 -8.92 -7.25
CA ASN A 236 -14.63 -10.05 -6.83
C ASN A 236 -13.90 -9.77 -5.50
N VAL A 237 -14.65 -9.37 -4.47
CA VAL A 237 -14.10 -9.07 -3.14
C VAL A 237 -14.37 -10.23 -2.19
N LEU A 238 -13.30 -10.76 -1.58
CA LEU A 238 -13.37 -11.75 -0.51
C LEU A 238 -12.89 -11.13 0.81
N ILE A 239 -13.73 -11.19 1.82
CA ILE A 239 -13.42 -10.76 3.18
C ILE A 239 -13.58 -11.97 4.08
N GLU A 240 -12.51 -12.41 4.74
CA GLU A 240 -12.55 -13.60 5.58
C GLU A 240 -11.69 -13.51 6.84
N ASN A 241 -12.14 -14.15 7.91
CA ASN A 241 -11.42 -14.26 9.18
C ASN A 241 -11.02 -12.90 9.79
N CYS A 242 -11.83 -11.84 9.56
CA CYS A 242 -11.58 -10.50 10.06
C CYS A 242 -12.41 -10.21 11.32
N ASN A 243 -11.84 -9.46 12.25
CA ASN A 243 -12.53 -8.82 13.35
C ASN A 243 -12.84 -7.37 12.95
N LEU A 244 -14.13 -7.03 12.80
CA LEU A 244 -14.58 -5.73 12.29
C LEU A 244 -15.41 -5.01 13.34
N VAL A 245 -14.88 -3.92 13.88
CA VAL A 245 -15.55 -3.05 14.85
C VAL A 245 -15.63 -1.64 14.28
N GLY A 246 -16.63 -1.40 13.44
CA GLY A 246 -16.99 -0.08 12.91
C GLY A 246 -18.12 0.54 13.74
N ARG A 247 -18.00 1.80 14.14
CA ARG A 247 -19.08 2.46 14.89
C ARG A 247 -20.31 2.73 14.04
N ARG A 248 -20.14 2.81 12.73
CA ARG A 248 -21.23 3.01 11.78
C ARG A 248 -21.60 1.69 11.11
N PHE A 249 -20.66 1.09 10.38
CA PHE A 249 -20.83 -0.23 9.77
C PHE A 249 -19.57 -1.08 9.93
N ALA A 250 -19.75 -2.37 10.19
CA ALA A 250 -18.63 -3.32 10.13
C ALA A 250 -18.18 -3.51 8.68
N CYS A 251 -19.13 -3.62 7.76
CA CYS A 251 -18.87 -3.64 6.32
C CYS A 251 -20.03 -2.95 5.59
N LEU A 252 -19.73 -2.02 4.70
CA LEU A 252 -20.67 -1.29 3.87
C LEU A 252 -20.37 -1.52 2.39
N ALA A 253 -21.37 -1.87 1.60
CA ALA A 253 -21.30 -1.81 0.15
C ALA A 253 -22.17 -0.63 -0.31
N ALA A 254 -21.54 0.39 -0.88
CA ALA A 254 -22.20 1.61 -1.35
C ALA A 254 -21.93 1.84 -2.84
N CYS A 255 -22.97 2.11 -3.57
CA CYS A 255 -22.94 2.46 -4.99
C CYS A 255 -23.18 3.96 -5.19
#